data_cf88d34977caed999cb4b200dc7ae988
#
_entry.id   cf88d34977caed999cb4b200dc7ae988
#
_cell.length_a   1.000
_cell.length_b   1.000
_cell.length_c   1.000
_cell.angle_alpha   90.00
_cell.angle_beta   90.00
_cell.angle_gamma   90.00
#
_symmetry.space_group_name_H-M   'P 1'
#
loop_
_entity.id
_entity.type
_entity.pdbx_description
1 polymer ?
#
loop_
_entity_poly.entity_id
_entity_poly.type
_entity_poly.pdbx_seq_one_letter_code
_entity_poly.pdbx_strand_id
1 'polypeptide(L)'
;MGRRSDYRDYGYTRAAWNGLYNLINNEIGLSALLGNLWAENGIVPYRCENDNNSTNFFNRSRIYTNSVDNGTVTREQFINSGLDGDTAHKGYGLAQWTYYTRKTGYYDAWKSGGYSSIGSIELALYYLSYELETSFSSTLEVLRNATDMRTASTYVLKNFENPTLQGQDVQDYRFACSMDVYDDMHGNLPPEIKVLTIDLISASIVDGGSVRITVNANSEWTYNLGQYLAATKEDNALIVSGNANGAQVTSVVNFWLVDDRNVTAQCQIGINRPAPPIPEINVTPYSQRANVGTVVRFNVRSNYDWGVSVPNGAELVKKERGYCYIKVNVTALRRVIIRFFVLSDTNIYQECTINISGVAPIPSARKTPFIYYLKPFLGKGR
;
A
#
# COMPACT_ATOMS: atom_id res chain seq x y z
N MET A 1 -7.68 -45.33 -1.48
CA MET A 1 -8.02 -44.76 -0.14
C MET A 1 -8.75 -43.46 -0.38
N GLY A 2 -9.85 -43.21 0.35
CA GLY A 2 -10.52 -41.91 0.26
C GLY A 2 -9.68 -40.81 0.85
N ARG A 3 -9.87 -39.58 0.38
CA ARG A 3 -9.25 -38.36 0.92
C ARG A 3 -9.63 -38.16 2.37
N ARG A 4 -8.73 -37.57 3.16
CA ARG A 4 -9.06 -37.17 4.54
C ARG A 4 -10.05 -36.02 4.53
N SER A 5 -10.97 -35.99 5.49
CA SER A 5 -12.02 -34.97 5.56
C SER A 5 -11.50 -33.54 5.83
N ASP A 6 -10.31 -33.42 6.40
CA ASP A 6 -9.68 -32.14 6.77
C ASP A 6 -8.68 -31.62 5.72
N TYR A 7 -8.31 -32.45 4.72
CA TYR A 7 -7.42 -32.02 3.63
C TYR A 7 -8.10 -30.94 2.77
N ARG A 8 -7.38 -29.86 2.53
CA ARG A 8 -7.79 -28.76 1.63
C ARG A 8 -6.59 -28.29 0.85
N ASP A 9 -6.74 -28.09 -0.44
CA ASP A 9 -5.78 -27.28 -1.20
C ASP A 9 -6.10 -25.79 -1.01
N TYR A 10 -5.15 -25.04 -0.48
CA TYR A 10 -5.25 -23.58 -0.32
C TYR A 10 -4.73 -22.81 -1.54
N GLY A 11 -4.62 -23.47 -2.69
CA GLY A 11 -4.19 -22.86 -3.94
C GLY A 11 -2.67 -22.85 -4.17
N TYR A 12 -1.88 -23.42 -3.27
CA TYR A 12 -0.42 -23.40 -3.36
C TYR A 12 0.21 -24.76 -3.66
N THR A 13 -0.54 -25.85 -3.56
CA THR A 13 -0.02 -27.22 -3.72
C THR A 13 0.60 -27.42 -5.11
N ARG A 14 -0.08 -26.97 -6.17
CA ARG A 14 0.43 -27.08 -7.54
C ARG A 14 1.64 -26.20 -7.79
N ALA A 15 1.67 -24.98 -7.24
CA ALA A 15 2.84 -24.09 -7.34
C ALA A 15 4.06 -24.71 -6.63
N ALA A 16 3.85 -25.28 -5.44
CA ALA A 16 4.89 -25.98 -4.69
C ALA A 16 5.38 -27.24 -5.43
N TRP A 17 4.45 -28.03 -5.99
CA TRP A 17 4.80 -29.17 -6.82
C TRP A 17 5.68 -28.80 -8.00
N ASN A 18 5.22 -27.83 -8.81
CA ASN A 18 5.95 -27.40 -10.01
C ASN A 18 7.31 -26.78 -9.67
N GLY A 19 7.37 -25.98 -8.58
CA GLY A 19 8.60 -25.30 -8.16
C GLY A 19 9.68 -26.25 -7.63
N LEU A 20 9.28 -27.40 -7.05
CA LEU A 20 10.22 -28.38 -6.48
C LEU A 20 10.43 -29.61 -7.37
N TYR A 21 9.62 -29.79 -8.44
CA TYR A 21 9.66 -30.99 -9.26
C TYR A 21 11.05 -31.26 -9.84
N ASN A 22 11.67 -30.25 -10.45
CA ASN A 22 13.00 -30.42 -11.06
C ASN A 22 14.10 -30.66 -10.02
N LEU A 23 13.95 -30.18 -8.80
CA LEU A 23 14.91 -30.40 -7.71
C LEU A 23 14.85 -31.84 -7.22
N ILE A 24 13.65 -32.38 -6.99
CA ILE A 24 13.46 -33.72 -6.42
C ILE A 24 13.37 -34.77 -7.51
N ASN A 25 12.73 -34.48 -8.64
CA ASN A 25 12.53 -35.35 -9.80
C ASN A 25 12.03 -36.77 -9.43
N ASN A 26 11.16 -36.86 -8.44
CA ASN A 26 10.53 -38.09 -7.95
C ASN A 26 9.19 -37.75 -7.30
N GLU A 27 8.11 -38.21 -7.89
CA GLU A 27 6.74 -37.87 -7.46
C GLU A 27 6.40 -38.42 -6.07
N ILE A 28 6.90 -39.61 -5.72
CA ILE A 28 6.73 -40.21 -4.40
C ILE A 28 7.43 -39.37 -3.34
N GLY A 29 8.70 -38.99 -3.59
CA GLY A 29 9.46 -38.14 -2.69
C GLY A 29 8.88 -36.74 -2.57
N LEU A 30 8.47 -36.15 -3.68
CA LEU A 30 7.85 -34.83 -3.69
C LEU A 30 6.52 -34.82 -2.91
N SER A 31 5.67 -35.82 -3.11
CA SER A 31 4.44 -35.97 -2.33
C SER A 31 4.72 -36.16 -0.84
N ALA A 32 5.77 -36.93 -0.50
CA ALA A 32 6.19 -37.14 0.89
C ALA A 32 6.62 -35.82 1.56
N LEU A 33 7.38 -34.98 0.87
CA LEU A 33 7.75 -33.65 1.36
C LEU A 33 6.53 -32.75 1.50
N LEU A 34 5.76 -32.58 0.42
CA LEU A 34 4.60 -31.66 0.43
C LEU A 34 3.52 -32.10 1.41
N GLY A 35 3.30 -33.41 1.61
CA GLY A 35 2.36 -33.91 2.61
C GLY A 35 2.78 -33.58 4.03
N ASN A 36 4.09 -33.59 4.35
CA ASN A 36 4.61 -33.12 5.62
C ASN A 36 4.40 -31.60 5.77
N LEU A 37 4.75 -30.80 4.78
CA LEU A 37 4.50 -29.35 4.79
C LEU A 37 3.01 -29.02 4.90
N TRP A 38 2.14 -29.82 4.24
CA TRP A 38 0.70 -29.63 4.39
C TRP A 38 0.25 -29.89 5.84
N ALA A 39 0.73 -30.92 6.45
CA ALA A 39 0.37 -31.25 7.82
C ALA A 39 0.83 -30.19 8.84
N GLU A 40 1.94 -29.49 8.56
CA GLU A 40 2.41 -28.37 9.38
C GLU A 40 1.57 -27.09 9.17
N ASN A 41 1.32 -26.73 7.92
CA ASN A 41 0.75 -25.43 7.66
C ASN A 41 -0.24 -25.35 6.48
N GLY A 42 -0.58 -26.47 5.83
CA GLY A 42 -1.47 -26.47 4.67
C GLY A 42 -0.83 -25.97 3.36
N ILE A 43 0.51 -25.96 3.28
CA ILE A 43 1.29 -25.40 2.16
C ILE A 43 0.99 -23.90 1.94
N VAL A 44 0.78 -23.15 3.03
CA VAL A 44 0.51 -21.70 2.97
C VAL A 44 1.80 -20.92 3.24
N PRO A 45 2.35 -20.16 2.25
CA PRO A 45 3.69 -19.56 2.35
C PRO A 45 3.80 -18.42 3.36
N TYR A 46 2.69 -17.85 3.79
CA TYR A 46 2.62 -16.74 4.75
C TYR A 46 2.03 -17.13 6.11
N ARG A 47 1.73 -18.41 6.34
CA ARG A 47 1.08 -18.84 7.59
C ARG A 47 2.02 -18.68 8.78
N CYS A 48 1.51 -18.02 9.81
CA CYS A 48 2.14 -17.97 11.13
C CYS A 48 1.66 -19.16 11.99
N GLU A 49 2.52 -19.65 12.85
CA GLU A 49 2.14 -20.52 13.93
C GLU A 49 1.03 -19.86 14.78
N ASN A 50 0.10 -20.63 15.34
CA ASN A 50 -1.09 -20.16 16.07
C ASN A 50 -2.16 -19.40 15.27
N ASP A 51 -2.03 -19.28 13.97
CA ASP A 51 -3.17 -18.86 13.14
C ASP A 51 -3.99 -20.07 12.72
N ASN A 52 -5.01 -20.40 13.51
CA ASN A 52 -5.87 -21.57 13.27
C ASN A 52 -7.13 -21.23 12.46
N ASN A 53 -7.25 -20.01 11.92
CA ASN A 53 -8.43 -19.58 11.16
C ASN A 53 -8.34 -19.93 9.68
N SER A 54 -8.44 -21.23 9.37
CA SER A 54 -8.43 -21.74 7.99
C SER A 54 -9.63 -21.29 7.17
N THR A 55 -10.78 -21.00 7.80
CA THR A 55 -12.00 -20.56 7.12
C THR A 55 -11.88 -19.14 6.57
N ASN A 56 -10.95 -18.34 7.07
CA ASN A 56 -10.64 -16.99 6.59
C ASN A 56 -9.22 -16.93 5.97
N PHE A 57 -8.74 -17.99 5.38
CA PHE A 57 -7.44 -18.09 4.71
C PHE A 57 -6.30 -17.47 5.52
N PHE A 58 -6.28 -17.73 6.83
CA PHE A 58 -5.25 -17.24 7.75
C PHE A 58 -5.05 -15.71 7.67
N ASN A 59 -6.13 -14.96 7.78
CA ASN A 59 -6.10 -13.50 7.60
C ASN A 59 -5.17 -12.79 8.59
N ARG A 60 -5.03 -13.29 9.83
CA ARG A 60 -4.09 -12.74 10.82
C ARG A 60 -2.64 -12.88 10.33
N SER A 61 -2.29 -14.02 9.75
CA SER A 61 -0.99 -14.26 9.12
C SER A 61 -0.74 -13.30 7.95
N ARG A 62 -1.75 -13.03 7.14
CA ARG A 62 -1.64 -12.04 6.04
C ARG A 62 -1.41 -10.63 6.55
N ILE A 63 -2.13 -10.21 7.59
CA ILE A 63 -1.92 -8.90 8.23
C ILE A 63 -0.51 -8.81 8.81
N TYR A 64 -0.04 -9.87 9.49
CA TYR A 64 1.32 -9.94 10.01
C TYR A 64 2.36 -9.85 8.90
N THR A 65 2.19 -10.61 7.80
CA THR A 65 3.06 -10.56 6.62
C THR A 65 3.15 -9.16 6.05
N ASN A 66 2.01 -8.48 5.84
CA ASN A 66 1.97 -7.09 5.37
C ASN A 66 2.71 -6.13 6.33
N SER A 67 2.65 -6.40 7.64
CA SER A 67 3.37 -5.59 8.64
C SER A 67 4.88 -5.80 8.59
N VAL A 68 5.33 -7.00 8.21
CA VAL A 68 6.75 -7.27 7.94
C VAL A 68 7.18 -6.60 6.63
N ASP A 69 6.38 -6.73 5.57
CA ASP A 69 6.68 -6.19 4.25
C ASP A 69 6.84 -4.66 4.27
N ASN A 70 5.98 -3.96 5.00
CA ASN A 70 6.01 -2.51 5.12
C ASN A 70 6.94 -1.99 6.23
N GLY A 71 7.62 -2.88 6.97
CA GLY A 71 8.58 -2.54 8.03
C GLY A 71 7.96 -2.17 9.39
N THR A 72 6.65 -2.30 9.58
CA THR A 72 6.00 -2.13 10.89
C THR A 72 6.47 -3.19 11.88
N VAL A 73 6.62 -4.44 11.42
CA VAL A 73 7.33 -5.51 12.13
C VAL A 73 8.78 -5.50 11.65
N THR A 74 9.68 -5.19 12.56
CA THR A 74 11.12 -5.13 12.26
C THR A 74 11.72 -6.51 11.99
N ARG A 75 12.92 -6.56 11.38
CA ARG A 75 13.68 -7.82 11.20
C ARG A 75 13.84 -8.59 12.51
N GLU A 76 14.21 -7.88 13.57
CA GLU A 76 14.44 -8.48 14.88
C GLU A 76 13.15 -9.05 15.47
N GLN A 77 12.04 -8.34 15.36
CA GLN A 77 10.73 -8.83 15.79
C GLN A 77 10.29 -10.05 14.97
N PHE A 78 10.45 -10.01 13.63
CA PHE A 78 10.13 -11.17 12.80
C PHE A 78 10.94 -12.41 13.20
N ILE A 79 12.23 -12.28 13.48
CA ILE A 79 13.10 -13.41 13.82
C ILE A 79 12.77 -13.96 15.21
N ASN A 80 12.53 -13.10 16.19
CA ASN A 80 12.42 -13.48 17.60
C ASN A 80 10.99 -13.71 18.10
N SER A 81 9.98 -13.31 17.32
CA SER A 81 8.58 -13.50 17.68
C SER A 81 7.75 -13.96 16.48
N GLY A 82 6.51 -14.35 16.75
CA GLY A 82 5.50 -14.70 15.79
C GLY A 82 4.32 -13.73 15.82
N LEU A 83 3.15 -14.27 15.52
CA LEU A 83 1.90 -13.54 15.52
C LEU A 83 1.64 -12.90 16.89
N ASP A 84 1.20 -11.64 16.91
CA ASP A 84 0.91 -10.85 18.12
C ASP A 84 2.10 -10.70 19.11
N GLY A 85 3.33 -10.85 18.62
CA GLY A 85 4.53 -10.77 19.45
C GLY A 85 4.80 -12.02 20.27
N ASP A 86 4.15 -13.13 19.97
CA ASP A 86 4.36 -14.43 20.63
C ASP A 86 5.79 -14.92 20.41
N THR A 87 6.55 -15.11 21.49
CA THR A 87 7.94 -15.61 21.44
C THR A 87 8.05 -17.13 21.56
N ALA A 88 6.97 -17.79 21.98
CA ALA A 88 6.92 -19.26 22.09
C ALA A 88 6.53 -19.93 20.78
N HIS A 89 5.63 -19.31 20.02
CA HIS A 89 5.07 -19.83 18.77
C HIS A 89 5.40 -18.87 17.62
N LYS A 90 6.58 -18.98 17.09
CA LYS A 90 7.14 -18.06 16.10
C LYS A 90 7.41 -18.67 14.72
N GLY A 91 6.85 -19.84 14.46
CA GLY A 91 6.93 -20.49 13.16
C GLY A 91 6.25 -19.66 12.06
N TYR A 92 6.90 -19.61 10.89
CA TYR A 92 6.43 -18.85 9.75
C TYR A 92 6.67 -19.58 8.44
N GLY A 93 5.74 -19.45 7.51
CA GLY A 93 5.90 -19.91 6.13
C GLY A 93 5.76 -21.42 5.94
N LEU A 94 6.15 -21.93 4.76
CA LEU A 94 5.90 -23.31 4.31
C LEU A 94 6.40 -24.38 5.26
N ALA A 95 7.64 -24.23 5.76
CA ALA A 95 8.26 -25.19 6.67
C ALA A 95 8.21 -24.75 8.13
N GLN A 96 7.30 -23.83 8.47
CA GLN A 96 7.16 -23.27 9.82
C GLN A 96 8.52 -22.92 10.44
N TRP A 97 9.33 -22.15 9.70
CA TRP A 97 10.67 -21.74 10.13
C TRP A 97 10.60 -21.06 11.49
N THR A 98 11.14 -21.70 12.52
CA THR A 98 11.06 -21.27 13.93
C THR A 98 12.42 -20.87 14.48
N TYR A 99 13.48 -21.64 14.15
CA TYR A 99 14.81 -21.39 14.66
C TYR A 99 15.39 -20.07 14.15
N TYR A 100 16.08 -19.37 15.04
CA TYR A 100 16.72 -18.07 14.75
C TYR A 100 17.52 -18.08 13.43
N THR A 101 18.37 -19.07 13.23
CA THR A 101 19.21 -19.18 12.03
C THR A 101 18.39 -19.36 10.75
N ARG A 102 17.33 -20.20 10.79
CA ARG A 102 16.47 -20.44 9.65
C ARG A 102 15.61 -19.18 9.31
N LYS A 103 15.01 -18.53 10.33
CA LYS A 103 14.26 -17.28 10.13
C LYS A 103 15.15 -16.14 9.64
N THR A 104 16.38 -16.04 10.16
CA THR A 104 17.37 -15.08 9.68
C THR A 104 17.67 -15.29 8.20
N GLY A 105 18.00 -16.52 7.81
CA GLY A 105 18.30 -16.85 6.41
C GLY A 105 17.10 -16.58 5.48
N TYR A 106 15.90 -16.92 5.92
CA TYR A 106 14.67 -16.64 5.17
C TYR A 106 14.43 -15.13 4.95
N TYR A 107 14.57 -14.34 6.01
CA TYR A 107 14.43 -12.88 5.93
C TYR A 107 15.51 -12.25 5.02
N ASP A 108 16.75 -12.68 5.16
CA ASP A 108 17.87 -12.17 4.37
C ASP A 108 17.73 -12.58 2.89
N ALA A 109 17.23 -13.79 2.59
CA ALA A 109 16.89 -14.22 1.23
C ALA A 109 15.79 -13.34 0.61
N TRP A 110 14.76 -12.97 1.40
CA TRP A 110 13.75 -12.03 0.95
C TRP A 110 14.34 -10.69 0.52
N LYS A 111 15.14 -10.08 1.41
CA LYS A 111 15.72 -8.74 1.15
C LYS A 111 16.71 -8.72 0.01
N SER A 112 17.54 -9.76 -0.13
CA SER A 112 18.56 -9.84 -1.18
C SER A 112 18.01 -10.31 -2.53
N GLY A 113 16.93 -11.11 -2.52
CA GLY A 113 16.37 -11.71 -3.73
C GLY A 113 15.36 -10.83 -4.47
N GLY A 114 14.98 -9.67 -3.92
CA GLY A 114 14.04 -8.74 -4.58
C GLY A 114 12.60 -9.24 -4.66
N TYR A 115 12.22 -10.19 -3.82
CA TYR A 115 10.84 -10.69 -3.76
C TYR A 115 9.88 -9.62 -3.25
N SER A 116 8.69 -9.55 -3.82
CA SER A 116 7.69 -8.54 -3.51
C SER A 116 7.15 -8.61 -2.08
N SER A 117 7.13 -9.82 -1.49
CA SER A 117 6.64 -10.07 -0.13
C SER A 117 7.45 -11.18 0.54
N ILE A 118 7.63 -11.08 1.85
CA ILE A 118 8.20 -12.17 2.66
C ILE A 118 7.29 -13.40 2.68
N GLY A 119 5.99 -13.24 2.36
CA GLY A 119 5.01 -14.32 2.28
C GLY A 119 4.81 -14.87 0.87
N SER A 120 5.64 -14.51 -0.10
CA SER A 120 5.48 -15.01 -1.47
C SER A 120 5.85 -16.49 -1.59
N ILE A 121 5.13 -17.20 -2.44
CA ILE A 121 5.40 -18.63 -2.67
C ILE A 121 6.76 -18.85 -3.33
N GLU A 122 7.18 -17.93 -4.19
CA GLU A 122 8.45 -17.97 -4.90
C GLU A 122 9.63 -17.91 -3.91
N LEU A 123 9.59 -16.98 -2.96
CA LEU A 123 10.60 -16.91 -1.90
C LEU A 123 10.62 -18.19 -1.05
N ALA A 124 9.44 -18.64 -0.66
CA ALA A 124 9.31 -19.82 0.21
C ALA A 124 9.88 -21.08 -0.46
N LEU A 125 9.63 -21.26 -1.75
CA LEU A 125 10.18 -22.37 -2.54
C LEU A 125 11.68 -22.22 -2.79
N TYR A 126 12.14 -21.01 -3.10
CA TYR A 126 13.57 -20.75 -3.23
C TYR A 126 14.34 -21.11 -1.95
N TYR A 127 13.85 -20.64 -0.79
CA TYR A 127 14.54 -20.88 0.47
C TYR A 127 14.46 -22.36 0.91
N LEU A 128 13.33 -23.00 0.69
CA LEU A 128 13.19 -24.44 0.93
C LEU A 128 14.14 -25.26 0.06
N SER A 129 14.26 -24.91 -1.23
CA SER A 129 15.22 -25.55 -2.14
C SER A 129 16.66 -25.36 -1.65
N TYR A 130 17.00 -24.15 -1.27
CA TYR A 130 18.32 -23.84 -0.71
C TYR A 130 18.64 -24.67 0.55
N GLU A 131 17.68 -24.80 1.49
CA GLU A 131 17.87 -25.64 2.68
C GLU A 131 18.04 -27.12 2.33
N LEU A 132 17.25 -27.62 1.39
CA LEU A 132 17.34 -29.02 0.93
C LEU A 132 18.68 -29.31 0.26
N GLU A 133 19.22 -28.37 -0.51
CA GLU A 133 20.52 -28.54 -1.19
C GLU A 133 21.71 -28.37 -0.26
N THR A 134 21.56 -27.61 0.83
CA THR A 134 22.68 -27.31 1.74
C THR A 134 22.57 -28.07 3.05
N SER A 135 21.67 -27.67 3.93
CA SER A 135 21.58 -28.17 5.30
C SER A 135 20.90 -29.52 5.42
N PHE A 136 20.06 -29.88 4.44
CA PHE A 136 19.25 -31.12 4.43
C PHE A 136 19.48 -31.96 3.16
N SER A 137 20.72 -31.96 2.65
CA SER A 137 21.07 -32.69 1.45
C SER A 137 20.81 -34.20 1.54
N SER A 138 20.96 -34.81 2.72
CA SER A 138 20.58 -36.20 2.95
C SER A 138 19.08 -36.43 2.83
N THR A 139 18.25 -35.48 3.24
CA THR A 139 16.81 -35.54 3.05
C THR A 139 16.47 -35.44 1.55
N LEU A 140 17.11 -34.53 0.83
CA LEU A 140 16.94 -34.41 -0.61
C LEU A 140 17.30 -35.68 -1.35
N GLU A 141 18.40 -36.36 -0.96
CA GLU A 141 18.81 -37.62 -1.54
C GLU A 141 17.76 -38.73 -1.32
N VAL A 142 17.22 -38.84 -0.11
CA VAL A 142 16.13 -39.80 0.20
C VAL A 142 14.88 -39.49 -0.64
N LEU A 143 14.52 -38.23 -0.80
CA LEU A 143 13.38 -37.83 -1.62
C LEU A 143 13.58 -38.18 -3.09
N ARG A 144 14.78 -37.92 -3.64
CA ARG A 144 15.12 -38.25 -5.04
C ARG A 144 15.07 -39.76 -5.35
N ASN A 145 15.38 -40.59 -4.37
CA ASN A 145 15.43 -42.04 -4.51
C ASN A 145 14.23 -42.74 -3.89
N ALA A 146 13.17 -42.04 -3.55
CA ALA A 146 12.02 -42.62 -2.88
C ALA A 146 11.28 -43.65 -3.74
N THR A 147 11.10 -44.86 -3.21
CA THR A 147 10.28 -45.91 -3.81
C THR A 147 9.06 -46.28 -3.01
N ASP A 148 9.02 -45.81 -1.73
CA ASP A 148 7.92 -45.99 -0.79
C ASP A 148 7.61 -44.66 -0.09
N MET A 149 6.38 -44.17 -0.26
CA MET A 149 5.94 -42.89 0.22
C MET A 149 5.91 -42.79 1.75
N ARG A 150 5.54 -43.88 2.43
CA ARG A 150 5.49 -43.92 3.90
C ARG A 150 6.89 -43.75 4.49
N THR A 151 7.85 -44.49 3.93
CA THR A 151 9.24 -44.38 4.34
C THR A 151 9.80 -42.99 4.11
N ALA A 152 9.57 -42.41 2.94
CA ALA A 152 10.01 -41.06 2.60
C ALA A 152 9.34 -40.00 3.50
N SER A 153 8.03 -40.10 3.73
CA SER A 153 7.28 -39.19 4.61
C SER A 153 7.77 -39.27 6.07
N THR A 154 8.01 -40.48 6.56
CA THR A 154 8.58 -40.66 7.91
C THR A 154 10.00 -40.10 8.00
N TYR A 155 10.78 -40.18 6.94
CA TYR A 155 12.13 -39.60 6.92
C TYR A 155 12.08 -38.08 6.98
N VAL A 156 11.20 -37.43 6.22
CA VAL A 156 10.97 -35.97 6.26
C VAL A 156 10.56 -35.53 7.65
N LEU A 157 9.58 -36.21 8.26
CA LEU A 157 9.11 -35.92 9.63
C LEU A 157 10.27 -35.91 10.64
N LYS A 158 11.17 -36.91 10.56
CA LYS A 158 12.23 -37.11 11.57
C LYS A 158 13.48 -36.27 11.32
N ASN A 159 13.80 -35.96 10.06
CA ASN A 159 15.11 -35.38 9.73
C ASN A 159 15.03 -33.96 9.16
N PHE A 160 13.86 -33.53 8.68
CA PHE A 160 13.64 -32.17 8.19
C PHE A 160 12.76 -31.34 9.12
N GLU A 161 11.58 -31.82 9.48
CA GLU A 161 10.64 -31.13 10.37
C GLU A 161 11.07 -31.28 11.83
N ASN A 162 11.41 -32.47 12.24
CA ASN A 162 11.88 -32.84 13.58
C ASN A 162 11.02 -32.29 14.75
N PRO A 163 9.70 -32.45 14.73
CA PRO A 163 8.83 -32.02 15.81
C PRO A 163 9.04 -32.88 17.07
N THR A 164 8.58 -32.37 18.20
CA THR A 164 8.67 -33.11 19.48
C THR A 164 7.89 -34.43 19.45
N LEU A 165 6.74 -34.49 18.77
CA LEU A 165 5.92 -35.68 18.63
C LEU A 165 6.18 -36.36 17.28
N GLN A 166 6.65 -37.63 17.33
CA GLN A 166 7.00 -38.41 16.14
C GLN A 166 6.44 -39.85 16.24
N GLY A 167 5.41 -40.04 17.04
CA GLY A 167 4.74 -41.36 17.24
C GLY A 167 4.09 -41.90 15.96
N GLN A 168 3.60 -43.13 16.03
CA GLN A 168 3.01 -43.81 14.85
C GLN A 168 1.78 -43.04 14.31
N ASP A 169 0.98 -42.48 15.18
CA ASP A 169 -0.18 -41.65 14.81
C ASP A 169 0.21 -40.41 13.99
N VAL A 170 1.29 -39.75 14.38
CA VAL A 170 1.83 -38.60 13.62
C VAL A 170 2.38 -39.05 12.27
N GLN A 171 3.11 -40.18 12.21
CA GLN A 171 3.62 -40.75 10.97
C GLN A 171 2.47 -41.15 10.02
N ASP A 172 1.41 -41.75 10.54
CA ASP A 172 0.23 -42.14 9.76
C ASP A 172 -0.52 -40.91 9.22
N TYR A 173 -0.62 -39.85 10.04
CA TYR A 173 -1.23 -38.61 9.61
C TYR A 173 -0.42 -37.96 8.47
N ARG A 174 0.90 -37.85 8.60
CA ARG A 174 1.79 -37.29 7.57
C ARG A 174 1.77 -38.09 6.27
N PHE A 175 1.77 -39.42 6.40
CA PHE A 175 1.62 -40.31 5.25
C PHE A 175 0.28 -40.11 4.53
N ALA A 176 -0.83 -39.99 5.28
CA ALA A 176 -2.13 -39.71 4.68
C ALA A 176 -2.16 -38.37 3.95
N CYS A 177 -1.50 -37.32 4.50
CA CYS A 177 -1.31 -36.05 3.80
C CYS A 177 -0.52 -36.23 2.49
N SER A 178 0.52 -37.05 2.51
CA SER A 178 1.34 -37.31 1.34
C SER A 178 0.55 -38.01 0.22
N MET A 179 -0.34 -38.93 0.59
CA MET A 179 -1.27 -39.59 -0.34
C MET A 179 -2.27 -38.59 -0.93
N ASP A 180 -2.84 -37.70 -0.08
CA ASP A 180 -3.77 -36.68 -0.54
C ASP A 180 -3.10 -35.71 -1.56
N VAL A 181 -1.85 -35.28 -1.29
CA VAL A 181 -1.07 -34.48 -2.26
C VAL A 181 -0.79 -35.26 -3.55
N TYR A 182 -0.41 -36.53 -3.45
CA TYR A 182 -0.18 -37.36 -4.62
C TYR A 182 -1.44 -37.48 -5.49
N ASP A 183 -2.59 -37.76 -4.86
CA ASP A 183 -3.88 -37.87 -5.54
C ASP A 183 -4.28 -36.54 -6.20
N ASP A 184 -4.00 -35.41 -5.54
CA ASP A 184 -4.24 -34.06 -6.08
C ASP A 184 -3.45 -33.82 -7.37
N MET A 185 -2.19 -34.23 -7.41
CA MET A 185 -1.35 -34.00 -8.56
C MET A 185 -1.66 -34.95 -9.73
N HIS A 186 -2.26 -36.11 -9.46
CA HIS A 186 -2.60 -37.13 -10.46
C HIS A 186 -4.09 -37.13 -10.89
N GLY A 187 -4.86 -36.14 -10.51
CA GLY A 187 -6.19 -35.90 -11.07
C GLY A 187 -7.35 -36.61 -10.38
N ASN A 188 -7.16 -37.18 -9.19
CA ASN A 188 -8.26 -37.64 -8.33
C ASN A 188 -8.82 -36.52 -7.46
N LEU A 189 -8.74 -35.28 -7.96
CA LEU A 189 -9.08 -34.08 -7.26
C LEU A 189 -10.58 -33.97 -6.96
N PRO A 190 -10.97 -33.60 -5.73
CA PRO A 190 -12.19 -32.83 -5.56
C PRO A 190 -12.05 -31.49 -6.32
N PRO A 191 -13.14 -30.83 -6.65
CA PRO A 191 -13.07 -29.56 -7.34
C PRO A 191 -12.11 -28.62 -6.61
N GLU A 192 -11.24 -28.00 -7.36
CA GLU A 192 -10.29 -26.98 -6.88
C GLU A 192 -11.01 -25.93 -6.01
N ILE A 193 -10.50 -25.68 -4.80
CA ILE A 193 -11.06 -24.62 -3.98
C ILE A 193 -10.78 -23.31 -4.71
N LYS A 194 -11.86 -22.65 -5.13
CA LYS A 194 -11.78 -21.37 -5.81
C LYS A 194 -11.45 -20.27 -4.82
N VAL A 195 -10.44 -19.47 -5.14
CA VAL A 195 -9.93 -18.39 -4.29
C VAL A 195 -9.97 -17.09 -5.04
N LEU A 196 -10.53 -16.07 -4.42
CA LEU A 196 -10.48 -14.67 -4.85
C LEU A 196 -10.27 -13.79 -3.62
N THR A 197 -9.17 -13.05 -3.58
CA THR A 197 -8.90 -12.07 -2.54
C THR A 197 -8.38 -10.78 -3.16
N ILE A 198 -8.57 -9.67 -2.44
CA ILE A 198 -8.07 -8.36 -2.82
C ILE A 198 -7.25 -7.77 -1.67
N ASP A 199 -6.26 -6.94 -1.99
CA ASP A 199 -5.39 -6.29 -1.00
C ASP A 199 -6.08 -5.12 -0.28
N LEU A 200 -7.09 -4.51 -0.90
CA LEU A 200 -7.81 -3.34 -0.37
C LEU A 200 -9.31 -3.62 -0.28
N ILE A 201 -9.85 -3.62 0.93
CA ILE A 201 -11.31 -3.66 1.18
C ILE A 201 -11.96 -2.27 1.12
N SER A 202 -11.16 -1.21 1.27
CA SER A 202 -11.57 0.17 1.11
C SER A 202 -10.39 1.05 0.70
N ALA A 203 -10.68 2.10 -0.07
CA ALA A 203 -9.72 3.13 -0.45
C ALA A 203 -10.40 4.50 -0.54
N SER A 204 -9.62 5.58 -0.46
CA SER A 204 -10.07 6.94 -0.71
C SER A 204 -9.24 7.57 -1.81
N ILE A 205 -9.89 8.15 -2.79
CA ILE A 205 -9.26 8.89 -3.90
C ILE A 205 -9.85 10.30 -3.99
N VAL A 206 -9.08 11.22 -4.54
CA VAL A 206 -9.60 12.54 -4.91
C VAL A 206 -10.35 12.40 -6.23
N ASP A 207 -11.37 13.23 -6.45
CA ASP A 207 -12.11 13.28 -7.72
C ASP A 207 -11.16 13.46 -8.91
N GLY A 208 -11.24 12.57 -9.88
CA GLY A 208 -10.27 12.43 -10.98
C GLY A 208 -9.01 11.60 -10.66
N GLY A 209 -8.84 11.16 -9.42
CA GLY A 209 -7.74 10.28 -9.00
C GLY A 209 -8.00 8.80 -9.26
N SER A 210 -6.97 7.98 -9.00
CA SER A 210 -7.06 6.52 -9.15
C SER A 210 -6.38 5.77 -8.01
N VAL A 211 -6.77 4.50 -7.86
CA VAL A 211 -6.18 3.54 -6.93
C VAL A 211 -5.98 2.21 -7.64
N ARG A 212 -4.92 1.50 -7.29
CA ARG A 212 -4.63 0.14 -7.75
C ARG A 212 -5.11 -0.84 -6.68
N ILE A 213 -5.90 -1.83 -7.07
CA ILE A 213 -6.37 -2.94 -6.23
C ILE A 213 -5.72 -4.21 -6.79
N THR A 214 -4.88 -4.85 -5.99
CA THR A 214 -4.27 -6.13 -6.37
C THR A 214 -5.26 -7.26 -6.11
N VAL A 215 -5.42 -8.13 -7.11
CA VAL A 215 -6.33 -9.28 -7.06
C VAL A 215 -5.51 -10.56 -7.06
N ASN A 216 -5.69 -11.39 -6.04
CA ASN A 216 -5.12 -12.72 -5.98
C ASN A 216 -6.25 -13.73 -6.17
N ALA A 217 -6.22 -14.43 -7.30
CA ALA A 217 -7.22 -15.41 -7.69
C ALA A 217 -6.54 -16.61 -8.34
N ASN A 218 -7.06 -17.81 -8.08
CA ASN A 218 -6.56 -19.05 -8.70
C ASN A 218 -7.32 -19.46 -9.97
N SER A 219 -8.26 -18.62 -10.42
CA SER A 219 -8.89 -18.74 -11.73
C SER A 219 -9.24 -17.36 -12.30
N GLU A 220 -9.75 -17.32 -13.53
CA GLU A 220 -10.12 -16.07 -14.17
C GLU A 220 -11.14 -15.30 -13.33
N TRP A 221 -10.88 -14.01 -13.14
CA TRP A 221 -11.75 -13.12 -12.37
C TRP A 221 -12.28 -11.98 -13.22
N THR A 222 -13.40 -11.43 -12.79
CA THR A 222 -14.01 -10.26 -13.40
C THR A 222 -14.60 -9.35 -12.32
N TYR A 223 -15.15 -8.21 -12.72
CA TYR A 223 -15.63 -7.19 -11.80
C TYR A 223 -16.83 -6.42 -12.37
N ASN A 224 -17.54 -5.71 -11.51
CA ASN A 224 -18.37 -4.59 -11.92
C ASN A 224 -18.09 -3.36 -11.06
N LEU A 225 -18.44 -2.21 -11.61
CA LEU A 225 -18.19 -0.91 -11.00
C LEU A 225 -19.51 -0.28 -10.58
N GLY A 226 -19.50 0.33 -9.40
CA GLY A 226 -20.55 1.25 -8.99
C GLY A 226 -20.50 2.56 -9.79
N GLN A 227 -21.46 3.44 -9.53
CA GLN A 227 -21.52 4.75 -10.17
C GLN A 227 -20.25 5.56 -9.91
N TYR A 228 -19.89 6.44 -10.86
CA TYR A 228 -18.74 7.35 -10.80
C TYR A 228 -17.37 6.68 -10.87
N LEU A 229 -17.31 5.36 -11.11
CA LEU A 229 -16.06 4.63 -11.27
C LEU A 229 -15.84 4.22 -12.73
N ALA A 230 -14.59 4.25 -13.13
CA ALA A 230 -14.05 3.62 -14.34
C ALA A 230 -12.85 2.78 -13.94
N ALA A 231 -12.52 1.73 -14.71
CA ALA A 231 -11.36 0.91 -14.39
C ALA A 231 -10.67 0.33 -15.62
N THR A 232 -9.38 0.03 -15.45
CA THR A 232 -8.57 -0.73 -16.40
C THR A 232 -8.08 -1.98 -15.69
N LYS A 233 -8.38 -3.15 -16.27
CA LYS A 233 -7.93 -4.44 -15.74
C LYS A 233 -6.52 -4.72 -16.26
N GLU A 234 -5.66 -5.15 -15.35
CA GLU A 234 -4.37 -5.77 -15.60
C GLU A 234 -4.43 -7.24 -15.16
N ASP A 235 -3.40 -8.05 -15.42
CA ASP A 235 -3.42 -9.49 -15.15
C ASP A 235 -3.84 -9.82 -13.70
N ASN A 236 -3.23 -9.16 -12.72
CA ASN A 236 -3.47 -9.40 -11.30
C ASN A 236 -3.92 -8.14 -10.55
N ALA A 237 -4.43 -7.13 -11.23
CA ALA A 237 -4.87 -5.90 -10.59
C ALA A 237 -5.99 -5.20 -11.35
N LEU A 238 -6.69 -4.31 -10.65
CA LEU A 238 -7.65 -3.38 -11.21
C LEU A 238 -7.22 -1.96 -10.83
N ILE A 239 -6.97 -1.11 -11.84
CA ILE A 239 -6.76 0.32 -11.63
C ILE A 239 -8.12 0.99 -11.71
N VAL A 240 -8.61 1.50 -10.58
CA VAL A 240 -9.92 2.14 -10.48
C VAL A 240 -9.76 3.64 -10.39
N SER A 241 -10.43 4.40 -11.25
CA SER A 241 -10.51 5.85 -11.21
C SER A 241 -11.92 6.30 -10.88
N GLY A 242 -12.05 7.43 -10.19
CA GLY A 242 -13.34 8.00 -9.80
C GLY A 242 -13.54 9.39 -10.34
N ASN A 243 -14.75 9.66 -10.86
CA ASN A 243 -15.16 11.00 -11.30
C ASN A 243 -16.59 11.28 -10.83
N ALA A 244 -16.72 12.02 -9.76
CA ALA A 244 -17.99 12.40 -9.14
C ALA A 244 -18.38 13.86 -9.42
N ASN A 245 -17.72 14.55 -10.37
CA ASN A 245 -17.97 15.95 -10.72
C ASN A 245 -17.92 16.90 -9.52
N GLY A 246 -16.95 16.70 -8.63
CA GLY A 246 -16.76 17.51 -7.43
C GLY A 246 -17.66 17.13 -6.24
N ALA A 247 -18.48 16.09 -6.34
CA ALA A 247 -19.25 15.57 -5.22
C ALA A 247 -18.37 14.65 -4.34
N GLN A 248 -18.73 14.54 -3.07
CA GLN A 248 -18.17 13.52 -2.18
C GLN A 248 -19.13 12.33 -2.16
N VAL A 249 -18.68 11.19 -2.62
CA VAL A 249 -19.50 9.98 -2.74
C VAL A 249 -18.69 8.74 -2.36
N THR A 250 -19.40 7.66 -2.00
CA THR A 250 -18.83 6.33 -1.85
C THR A 250 -19.41 5.43 -2.93
N SER A 251 -18.56 4.70 -3.61
CA SER A 251 -18.93 3.72 -4.62
C SER A 251 -18.29 2.38 -4.33
N VAL A 252 -18.68 1.34 -5.05
CA VAL A 252 -18.28 -0.04 -4.74
C VAL A 252 -17.76 -0.72 -6.00
N VAL A 253 -16.67 -1.48 -5.85
CA VAL A 253 -16.20 -2.43 -6.84
C VAL A 253 -16.47 -3.82 -6.31
N ASN A 254 -17.20 -4.64 -7.07
CA ASN A 254 -17.43 -6.04 -6.77
C ASN A 254 -16.59 -6.90 -7.71
N PHE A 255 -15.97 -7.93 -7.16
CA PHE A 255 -15.14 -8.90 -7.86
C PHE A 255 -15.75 -10.28 -7.69
N TRP A 256 -15.66 -11.14 -8.72
CA TRP A 256 -16.02 -12.54 -8.64
C TRP A 256 -15.21 -13.39 -9.63
N LEU A 257 -15.13 -14.68 -9.38
CA LEU A 257 -14.55 -15.61 -10.34
C LEU A 257 -15.53 -15.87 -11.49
N VAL A 258 -14.99 -15.98 -12.69
CA VAL A 258 -15.80 -16.22 -13.91
C VAL A 258 -16.49 -17.57 -13.85
N ASP A 259 -15.79 -18.57 -13.33
CA ASP A 259 -16.22 -19.98 -13.23
C ASP A 259 -16.93 -20.33 -11.90
N ASP A 260 -16.89 -19.45 -10.89
CA ASP A 260 -17.66 -19.56 -9.65
C ASP A 260 -18.08 -18.20 -9.10
N ARG A 261 -19.28 -17.76 -9.43
CA ARG A 261 -19.83 -16.47 -9.01
C ARG A 261 -20.12 -16.34 -7.51
N ASN A 262 -20.03 -17.43 -6.75
CA ASN A 262 -20.21 -17.38 -5.30
C ASN A 262 -18.92 -16.95 -4.59
N VAL A 263 -17.77 -17.07 -5.26
CA VAL A 263 -16.49 -16.60 -4.74
C VAL A 263 -16.33 -15.13 -5.12
N THR A 264 -16.55 -14.26 -4.14
CA THR A 264 -16.62 -12.81 -4.35
C THR A 264 -15.70 -12.05 -3.40
N ALA A 265 -15.29 -10.84 -3.82
CA ALA A 265 -14.65 -9.84 -2.98
C ALA A 265 -15.24 -8.46 -3.29
N GLN A 266 -15.11 -7.51 -2.37
CA GLN A 266 -15.66 -6.17 -2.53
C GLN A 266 -14.70 -5.12 -1.98
N CYS A 267 -14.54 -4.01 -2.72
CA CYS A 267 -13.81 -2.84 -2.29
C CYS A 267 -14.70 -1.60 -2.31
N GLN A 268 -14.71 -0.83 -1.22
CA GLN A 268 -15.39 0.46 -1.15
C GLN A 268 -14.43 1.58 -1.57
N ILE A 269 -14.86 2.45 -2.49
CA ILE A 269 -14.08 3.59 -2.98
C ILE A 269 -14.77 4.89 -2.57
N GLY A 270 -14.15 5.61 -1.64
CA GLY A 270 -14.53 6.98 -1.30
C GLY A 270 -13.93 7.95 -2.34
N ILE A 271 -14.76 8.71 -3.05
CA ILE A 271 -14.32 9.79 -3.94
C ILE A 271 -14.51 11.11 -3.20
N ASN A 272 -13.41 11.78 -2.89
CA ASN A 272 -13.42 13.02 -2.13
C ASN A 272 -13.33 14.22 -3.07
N ARG A 273 -14.01 15.30 -2.68
CA ARG A 273 -13.87 16.58 -3.39
C ARG A 273 -12.39 17.00 -3.37
N PRO A 274 -11.84 17.49 -4.49
CA PRO A 274 -10.55 18.15 -4.48
C PRO A 274 -10.54 19.29 -3.45
N ALA A 275 -9.46 19.42 -2.70
CA ALA A 275 -9.31 20.57 -1.83
C ALA A 275 -9.42 21.86 -2.67
N PRO A 276 -10.17 22.87 -2.16
CA PRO A 276 -10.23 24.16 -2.86
C PRO A 276 -8.79 24.71 -3.01
N PRO A 277 -8.48 25.34 -4.15
CA PRO A 277 -7.17 25.93 -4.34
C PRO A 277 -6.85 26.89 -3.20
N ILE A 278 -5.60 26.90 -2.74
CA ILE A 278 -5.14 27.82 -1.71
C ILE A 278 -5.35 29.26 -2.24
N PRO A 279 -6.06 30.14 -1.50
CA PRO A 279 -6.24 31.50 -1.93
C PRO A 279 -4.90 32.22 -2.04
N GLU A 280 -4.70 32.95 -3.15
CA GLU A 280 -3.49 33.73 -3.38
C GLU A 280 -3.82 35.03 -4.10
N ILE A 281 -3.01 36.06 -3.85
CA ILE A 281 -3.09 37.34 -4.52
C ILE A 281 -1.68 37.83 -4.86
N ASN A 282 -1.50 38.28 -6.09
CA ASN A 282 -0.27 38.87 -6.58
C ASN A 282 -0.58 40.18 -7.31
N VAL A 283 0.06 41.25 -6.89
CA VAL A 283 -0.18 42.59 -7.42
C VAL A 283 1.11 43.19 -7.93
N THR A 284 1.05 43.74 -9.13
CA THR A 284 2.20 44.39 -9.77
C THR A 284 1.82 45.76 -10.37
N PRO A 285 2.71 46.73 -10.31
CA PRO A 285 4.01 46.71 -9.61
C PRO A 285 3.85 46.86 -8.10
N TYR A 286 4.81 46.36 -7.31
CA TYR A 286 4.83 46.48 -5.84
C TYR A 286 5.01 47.93 -5.39
N SER A 287 5.61 48.76 -6.23
CA SER A 287 5.84 50.19 -5.94
C SER A 287 5.81 50.99 -7.25
N GLN A 288 5.19 52.15 -7.18
CA GLN A 288 5.13 53.12 -8.30
C GLN A 288 5.47 54.53 -7.78
N ARG A 289 5.87 55.39 -8.69
CA ARG A 289 5.96 56.84 -8.43
C ARG A 289 4.78 57.53 -9.08
N ALA A 290 4.21 58.53 -8.44
CA ALA A 290 3.11 59.30 -8.96
C ALA A 290 3.15 60.74 -8.42
N ASN A 291 2.65 61.71 -9.21
CA ASN A 291 2.37 63.05 -8.76
C ASN A 291 0.95 63.14 -8.16
N VAL A 292 0.70 64.11 -7.37
CA VAL A 292 -0.65 64.43 -6.88
C VAL A 292 -1.58 64.63 -8.09
N GLY A 293 -2.77 64.06 -8.01
CA GLY A 293 -3.76 64.06 -9.10
C GLY A 293 -3.57 62.97 -10.13
N THR A 294 -2.44 62.23 -10.14
CA THR A 294 -2.20 61.12 -11.11
C THR A 294 -2.99 59.91 -10.72
N VAL A 295 -3.53 59.21 -11.73
CA VAL A 295 -4.13 57.90 -11.60
C VAL A 295 -3.08 56.83 -11.93
N VAL A 296 -2.83 55.93 -11.03
CA VAL A 296 -1.90 54.78 -11.18
C VAL A 296 -2.68 53.49 -11.32
N ARG A 297 -2.15 52.56 -12.11
CA ARG A 297 -2.76 51.25 -12.34
C ARG A 297 -1.93 50.16 -11.67
N PHE A 298 -2.60 49.25 -11.01
CA PHE A 298 -2.08 47.97 -10.50
C PHE A 298 -2.70 46.82 -11.27
N ASN A 299 -1.90 45.84 -11.65
CA ASN A 299 -2.38 44.58 -12.18
C ASN A 299 -2.57 43.61 -10.99
N VAL A 300 -3.74 43.01 -10.86
CA VAL A 300 -4.08 42.13 -9.78
C VAL A 300 -4.36 40.73 -10.32
N ARG A 301 -3.57 39.73 -9.91
CA ARG A 301 -3.80 38.32 -10.19
C ARG A 301 -4.22 37.65 -8.91
N SER A 302 -5.39 37.07 -8.88
CA SER A 302 -5.90 36.30 -7.76
C SER A 302 -6.75 35.14 -8.30
N ASN A 303 -6.68 34.00 -7.64
CA ASN A 303 -7.54 32.84 -7.94
C ASN A 303 -8.88 32.91 -7.22
N TYR A 304 -9.13 33.94 -6.42
CA TYR A 304 -10.37 34.23 -5.73
C TYR A 304 -10.77 35.68 -5.92
N ASP A 305 -12.00 36.04 -5.55
CA ASP A 305 -12.44 37.41 -5.52
C ASP A 305 -11.61 38.23 -4.54
N TRP A 306 -11.19 39.40 -4.96
CA TRP A 306 -10.28 40.26 -4.21
C TRP A 306 -10.88 41.62 -3.90
N GLY A 307 -10.38 42.23 -2.82
CA GLY A 307 -10.72 43.55 -2.38
C GLY A 307 -9.51 44.49 -2.38
N VAL A 308 -9.75 45.78 -2.22
CA VAL A 308 -8.70 46.77 -2.05
C VAL A 308 -9.08 47.75 -0.94
N SER A 309 -8.13 48.02 -0.04
CA SER A 309 -8.24 49.07 0.97
C SER A 309 -7.33 50.25 0.57
N VAL A 310 -7.94 51.41 0.43
CA VAL A 310 -7.29 52.64 -0.01
C VAL A 310 -7.29 53.60 1.22
N PRO A 311 -6.14 54.02 1.73
CA PRO A 311 -6.05 54.87 2.87
C PRO A 311 -6.39 56.34 2.55
N ASN A 312 -6.55 57.15 3.58
CA ASN A 312 -6.69 58.60 3.41
C ASN A 312 -5.52 59.13 2.60
N GLY A 313 -5.86 59.96 1.61
CA GLY A 313 -4.88 60.56 0.69
C GLY A 313 -4.76 59.90 -0.66
N ALA A 314 -5.50 58.84 -0.89
CA ALA A 314 -5.74 58.25 -2.21
C ALA A 314 -7.20 57.87 -2.34
N GLU A 315 -7.64 57.64 -3.58
CA GLU A 315 -9.01 57.34 -3.93
C GLU A 315 -9.05 56.21 -4.93
N LEU A 316 -9.93 55.25 -4.71
CA LEU A 316 -10.23 54.21 -5.68
C LEU A 316 -11.06 54.80 -6.85
N VAL A 317 -10.45 54.93 -8.01
CA VAL A 317 -11.11 55.44 -9.21
C VAL A 317 -11.92 54.34 -9.90
N LYS A 318 -11.32 53.14 -10.04
CA LYS A 318 -11.95 52.01 -10.74
C LYS A 318 -11.33 50.68 -10.31
N LYS A 319 -12.17 49.68 -10.15
CA LYS A 319 -11.78 48.28 -9.97
C LYS A 319 -12.37 47.45 -11.12
N GLU A 320 -11.53 46.69 -11.81
CA GLU A 320 -11.91 45.75 -12.87
C GLU A 320 -11.34 44.37 -12.56
N ARG A 321 -11.77 43.35 -13.33
CA ARG A 321 -11.19 42.01 -13.21
C ARG A 321 -9.70 42.07 -13.62
N GLY A 322 -8.81 41.95 -12.67
CA GLY A 322 -7.37 41.96 -12.88
C GLY A 322 -6.72 43.36 -12.86
N TYR A 323 -7.45 44.45 -12.62
CA TYR A 323 -6.88 45.79 -12.54
C TYR A 323 -7.52 46.63 -11.46
N CYS A 324 -6.70 47.53 -10.89
CA CYS A 324 -7.15 48.57 -9.96
C CYS A 324 -6.50 49.90 -10.32
N TYR A 325 -7.30 50.95 -10.27
CA TYR A 325 -6.88 52.32 -10.59
C TYR A 325 -7.05 53.18 -9.37
N ILE A 326 -5.94 53.78 -8.88
CA ILE A 326 -5.87 54.58 -7.66
C ILE A 326 -5.39 55.98 -8.05
N LYS A 327 -6.12 57.01 -7.62
CA LYS A 327 -5.73 58.42 -7.73
C LYS A 327 -5.13 58.91 -6.44
N VAL A 328 -4.03 59.62 -6.53
CA VAL A 328 -3.36 60.23 -5.36
C VAL A 328 -3.87 61.63 -5.14
N ASN A 329 -4.45 61.90 -3.95
CA ASN A 329 -5.13 63.18 -3.65
C ASN A 329 -4.40 64.04 -2.63
N VAL A 330 -3.27 63.60 -2.02
CA VAL A 330 -2.61 64.32 -0.94
C VAL A 330 -1.28 64.94 -1.33
N THR A 331 -1.05 66.12 -0.79
CA THR A 331 0.20 66.89 -0.88
C THR A 331 1.15 66.70 0.31
N ALA A 332 0.65 66.13 1.41
CA ALA A 332 1.41 66.06 2.68
C ALA A 332 2.12 64.71 2.90
N LEU A 333 1.72 63.67 2.20
CA LEU A 333 2.31 62.32 2.38
C LEU A 333 3.34 62.06 1.30
N ARG A 334 4.47 61.43 1.69
CA ARG A 334 5.50 60.96 0.71
C ARG A 334 5.21 59.62 0.09
N ARG A 335 4.37 58.81 0.74
CA ARG A 335 3.95 57.51 0.23
C ARG A 335 2.54 57.19 0.71
N VAL A 336 1.84 56.39 -0.10
CA VAL A 336 0.56 55.82 0.20
C VAL A 336 0.72 54.28 0.07
N ILE A 337 0.25 53.55 1.03
CA ILE A 337 0.25 52.07 1.03
C ILE A 337 -1.17 51.59 0.70
N ILE A 338 -1.30 50.84 -0.37
CA ILE A 338 -2.55 50.24 -0.83
C ILE A 338 -2.51 48.76 -0.49
N ARG A 339 -3.53 48.29 0.22
CA ARG A 339 -3.64 46.86 0.57
C ARG A 339 -4.67 46.17 -0.32
N PHE A 340 -4.22 45.15 -1.03
CA PHE A 340 -5.04 44.24 -1.82
C PHE A 340 -5.20 42.94 -1.05
N PHE A 341 -6.39 42.36 -0.98
CA PHE A 341 -6.67 41.20 -0.16
C PHE A 341 -7.71 40.28 -0.80
N VAL A 342 -7.66 38.99 -0.45
CA VAL A 342 -8.68 38.01 -0.87
C VAL A 342 -9.93 38.23 -0.03
N LEU A 343 -11.12 38.33 -0.66
CA LEU A 343 -12.37 38.60 0.05
C LEU A 343 -12.80 37.47 0.99
N SER A 344 -12.48 36.20 0.62
CA SER A 344 -12.79 35.03 1.44
C SER A 344 -11.86 34.86 2.65
N ASP A 345 -10.65 35.48 2.61
CA ASP A 345 -9.70 35.53 3.72
C ASP A 345 -8.84 36.79 3.63
N THR A 346 -9.19 37.80 4.39
CA THR A 346 -8.51 39.11 4.42
C THR A 346 -7.11 39.07 5.02
N ASN A 347 -6.67 37.93 5.62
CA ASN A 347 -5.29 37.74 6.06
C ASN A 347 -4.35 37.43 4.89
N ILE A 348 -4.91 36.99 3.74
CA ILE A 348 -4.16 36.80 2.51
C ILE A 348 -4.20 38.10 1.72
N TYR A 349 -3.12 38.89 1.84
CA TYR A 349 -3.04 40.20 1.24
C TYR A 349 -1.64 40.51 0.73
N GLN A 350 -1.59 41.57 -0.10
CA GLN A 350 -0.37 42.19 -0.57
C GLN A 350 -0.48 43.71 -0.44
N GLU A 351 0.57 44.34 0.06
CA GLU A 351 0.68 45.78 0.12
C GLU A 351 1.53 46.30 -1.04
N CYS A 352 1.04 47.35 -1.68
CA CYS A 352 1.73 48.07 -2.76
C CYS A 352 1.92 49.55 -2.35
N THR A 353 3.05 50.13 -2.73
CA THR A 353 3.40 51.47 -2.34
C THR A 353 3.32 52.40 -3.52
N ILE A 354 2.67 53.57 -3.34
CA ILE A 354 2.76 54.71 -4.25
C ILE A 354 3.66 55.75 -3.59
N ASN A 355 4.82 56.02 -4.20
CA ASN A 355 5.74 57.07 -3.78
C ASN A 355 5.34 58.38 -4.45
N ILE A 356 5.03 59.40 -3.66
CA ILE A 356 4.52 60.68 -4.14
C ILE A 356 5.69 61.60 -4.46
N SER A 357 5.78 62.06 -5.71
CA SER A 357 6.78 63.01 -6.17
C SER A 357 6.28 64.46 -6.01
N GLY A 358 7.17 65.40 -5.70
CA GLY A 358 6.81 66.83 -5.62
C GLY A 358 6.53 67.34 -4.20
N VAL A 359 6.61 66.45 -3.19
CA VAL A 359 6.53 66.86 -1.79
C VAL A 359 7.92 67.29 -1.27
N ALA A 360 8.04 68.42 -0.61
CA ALA A 360 9.31 68.94 -0.06
C ALA A 360 10.00 67.91 0.83
N PRO A 361 11.36 67.81 0.84
CA PRO A 361 12.06 66.80 1.64
C PRO A 361 11.82 67.00 3.15
N ILE A 362 11.31 65.94 3.81
CA ILE A 362 11.33 65.88 5.29
C ILE A 362 12.76 65.48 5.68
N PRO A 363 13.36 66.09 6.70
CA PRO A 363 14.69 65.70 7.16
C PRO A 363 14.70 64.24 7.59
N SER A 364 15.69 63.49 7.11
CA SER A 364 15.78 62.05 7.29
C SER A 364 15.94 61.64 8.75
N ALA A 365 14.92 61.02 9.32
CA ALA A 365 15.12 60.13 10.43
C ALA A 365 15.68 58.79 9.91
N ARG A 366 16.71 58.29 10.57
CA ARG A 366 17.48 57.11 10.17
C ARG A 366 16.57 55.91 9.78
N LYS A 367 16.85 55.33 8.62
CA LYS A 367 16.22 54.13 8.13
C LYS A 367 16.62 52.93 8.98
N THR A 368 15.67 52.24 9.59
CA THR A 368 15.79 50.83 9.92
C THR A 368 15.04 50.05 8.85
N PRO A 369 15.67 49.10 8.12
CA PRO A 369 14.96 48.30 7.16
C PRO A 369 14.13 47.26 7.91
N PHE A 370 12.81 47.33 7.74
CA PHE A 370 11.96 46.21 8.13
C PHE A 370 11.99 45.17 6.99
N ILE A 371 12.67 44.09 7.26
CA ILE A 371 12.62 42.87 6.43
C ILE A 371 11.48 42.01 6.98
N TYR A 372 10.41 41.87 6.21
CA TYR A 372 9.36 40.91 6.53
C TYR A 372 9.73 39.54 5.97
N TYR A 373 10.02 38.62 6.85
CA TYR A 373 10.14 37.20 6.51
C TYR A 373 8.76 36.60 6.46
N LEU A 374 8.40 36.06 5.29
CA LEU A 374 7.31 35.09 5.15
C LEU A 374 7.71 33.83 5.88
N LYS A 375 7.08 33.51 7.00
CA LYS A 375 7.18 32.17 7.61
C LYS A 375 6.25 31.22 6.85
N PRO A 376 6.75 30.08 6.33
CA PRO A 376 5.86 29.05 5.86
C PRO A 376 5.14 28.39 7.05
N PHE A 377 3.83 28.35 7.00
CA PHE A 377 3.02 27.58 7.95
C PHE A 377 3.18 26.10 7.65
N LEU A 378 4.02 25.41 8.39
CA LEU A 378 3.98 23.95 8.46
C LEU A 378 2.82 23.55 9.38
N GLY A 379 1.73 23.11 8.77
CA GLY A 379 0.62 22.51 9.48
C GLY A 379 1.08 21.20 10.14
N LYS A 380 1.05 21.16 11.46
CA LYS A 380 1.11 19.91 12.21
C LYS A 380 -0.26 19.25 12.12
N GLY A 381 -0.30 18.08 11.45
CA GLY A 381 -1.44 17.19 11.55
C GLY A 381 -1.56 16.59 12.97
N ARG A 382 -2.78 16.44 13.36
CA ARG A 382 -3.23 15.43 14.32
C ARG A 382 -4.25 14.56 13.62
#